data_5f33d43126b819027fea5c9bd5be9a4c
#
_entry.id   5f33d43126b819027fea5c9bd5be9a4c
#
_cell.length_a   1.000
_cell.length_b   1.000
_cell.length_c   1.000
_cell.angle_alpha   90.00
_cell.angle_beta   90.00
_cell.angle_gamma   90.00
#
_symmetry.space_group_name_H-M   'P 1'
#
loop_
_entity.id
_entity.type
_entity.pdbx_description
1 polymer ?
#
loop_
_entity_poly.entity_id
_entity_poly.type
_entity_poly.pdbx_seq_one_letter_code
_entity_poly.pdbx_strand_id
1 'polypeptide(L)'
;LRAFFFSPHTWCIMAPSNDAAKDGQMNATTTCGIPRLKNIEQVSEGWINKYILTYELPDGTDYVYESTSRKKLEAYRAGLMANARGEAPRVDAVCIVGETREGTLLMIREFRYPLNSWCVAFPAGLKEPNESIRECVDRELREETGYRLRSDVDEPVRLLPQAGFSSTGLTDEAIQIVFAQVEKAGDAQPEENELIAPFQLPLSDVRRFLDENTTLIGTRAQLILEVFAARAER
;
A
#
# COMPACT_ATOMS: atom_id res chain seq x y z
N LEU A 1 23.43 26.80 -0.34
CA LEU A 1 23.22 25.59 -1.17
C LEU A 1 24.46 24.68 -1.03
N ARG A 2 24.36 23.61 -0.23
CA ARG A 2 25.37 22.55 -0.22
C ARG A 2 24.74 21.33 -0.88
N ALA A 3 25.27 20.97 -2.05
CA ALA A 3 24.93 19.76 -2.75
C ALA A 3 25.38 18.55 -1.92
N PHE A 4 24.45 17.70 -1.56
CA PHE A 4 24.76 16.37 -1.07
C PHE A 4 25.01 15.47 -2.28
N PHE A 5 26.27 15.15 -2.51
CA PHE A 5 26.67 14.08 -3.41
C PHE A 5 26.38 12.74 -2.75
N PHE A 6 25.38 12.03 -3.25
CA PHE A 6 25.23 10.61 -2.95
C PHE A 6 26.21 9.83 -3.83
N SER A 7 27.19 9.22 -3.19
CA SER A 7 28.05 8.22 -3.80
C SER A 7 27.23 6.99 -4.20
N PRO A 8 27.45 6.39 -5.39
CA PRO A 8 26.77 5.18 -5.79
C PRO A 8 27.31 3.97 -5.06
N HIS A 9 26.84 3.71 -3.85
CA HIS A 9 27.06 2.42 -3.20
C HIS A 9 26.02 1.42 -3.71
N THR A 10 26.52 0.49 -4.44
CA THR A 10 25.95 -0.75 -4.94
C THR A 10 25.00 -1.38 -3.93
N TRP A 11 23.70 -1.36 -4.25
CA TRP A 11 22.71 -2.20 -3.58
C TRP A 11 22.96 -3.64 -4.06
N CYS A 12 23.55 -4.46 -3.21
CA CYS A 12 23.69 -5.89 -3.46
C CYS A 12 22.33 -6.55 -3.33
N ILE A 13 21.61 -6.71 -4.43
CA ILE A 13 20.46 -7.61 -4.53
C ILE A 13 21.05 -9.02 -4.61
N MET A 14 21.06 -9.75 -3.52
CA MET A 14 21.40 -11.17 -3.55
C MET A 14 20.22 -11.95 -4.13
N ALA A 15 20.35 -12.30 -5.41
CA ALA A 15 19.64 -13.46 -5.96
C ALA A 15 20.35 -14.73 -5.46
N PRO A 16 19.64 -15.85 -5.18
CA PRO A 16 20.27 -17.09 -4.81
C PRO A 16 21.03 -17.65 -6.01
N SER A 17 22.36 -17.56 -6.04
CA SER A 17 23.20 -18.28 -6.99
C SER A 17 23.67 -19.59 -6.38
N ASN A 18 23.27 -20.70 -7.01
CA ASN A 18 24.02 -21.97 -6.92
C ASN A 18 25.34 -21.77 -7.66
N ASP A 19 26.43 -21.69 -6.93
CA ASP A 19 27.74 -22.18 -7.40
C ASP A 19 28.71 -22.30 -6.23
N ALA A 20 29.27 -23.50 -6.11
CA ALA A 20 30.23 -23.85 -5.11
C ALA A 20 31.67 -23.51 -5.53
N ALA A 21 32.45 -23.16 -4.53
CA ALA A 21 33.90 -23.24 -4.42
C ALA A 21 34.80 -22.26 -5.17
N LYS A 22 35.49 -21.36 -4.39
CA LYS A 22 36.96 -21.33 -4.26
C LYS A 22 37.42 -20.33 -3.18
N ASP A 23 38.43 -20.75 -2.45
CA ASP A 23 39.07 -20.16 -1.29
C ASP A 23 39.52 -18.69 -1.45
N GLY A 24 39.34 -17.92 -0.38
CA GLY A 24 39.98 -16.61 -0.16
C GLY A 24 39.42 -15.96 1.10
N GLN A 25 40.22 -15.91 2.14
CA GLN A 25 39.97 -15.22 3.42
C GLN A 25 39.26 -13.88 3.22
N MET A 26 37.99 -13.80 3.56
CA MET A 26 37.27 -12.55 3.81
C MET A 26 36.68 -12.59 5.21
N ASN A 27 36.96 -11.53 5.96
CA ASN A 27 36.48 -11.28 7.31
C ASN A 27 35.02 -11.68 7.49
N ALA A 28 34.73 -12.34 8.61
CA ALA A 28 33.42 -12.77 9.04
C ALA A 28 32.38 -11.63 8.98
N THR A 29 31.78 -11.45 7.82
CA THR A 29 30.48 -10.82 7.72
C THR A 29 29.52 -11.83 8.35
N THR A 30 29.01 -11.51 9.53
CA THR A 30 27.95 -12.24 10.19
C THR A 30 26.83 -12.41 9.17
N THR A 31 26.69 -13.57 8.56
CA THR A 31 25.53 -13.96 7.79
C THR A 31 24.40 -14.07 8.79
N CYS A 32 23.67 -12.97 8.98
CA CYS A 32 22.44 -13.00 9.78
C CYS A 32 21.51 -13.99 9.08
N GLY A 33 21.33 -15.17 9.63
CA GLY A 33 20.43 -16.18 9.10
C GLY A 33 19.01 -15.61 9.07
N ILE A 34 18.17 -16.15 8.19
CA ILE A 34 16.76 -15.73 8.06
C ILE A 34 15.93 -16.47 9.11
N PRO A 35 15.11 -15.75 9.93
CA PRO A 35 14.16 -16.39 10.83
C PRO A 35 13.25 -17.37 10.10
N ARG A 36 13.00 -18.54 10.69
CA ARG A 36 12.14 -19.59 10.12
C ARG A 36 10.80 -19.62 10.85
N LEU A 37 9.70 -19.40 10.13
CA LEU A 37 8.36 -19.51 10.70
C LEU A 37 8.08 -20.96 11.14
N LYS A 38 7.83 -21.18 12.43
CA LYS A 38 7.55 -22.48 13.06
C LYS A 38 6.06 -22.74 13.23
N ASN A 39 5.34 -21.72 13.71
CA ASN A 39 3.93 -21.86 14.05
C ASN A 39 3.15 -20.57 13.77
N ILE A 40 1.86 -20.74 13.48
CA ILE A 40 0.87 -19.68 13.37
C ILE A 40 -0.34 -20.11 14.20
N GLU A 41 -0.69 -19.32 15.21
CA GLU A 41 -1.86 -19.50 16.03
C GLU A 41 -2.85 -18.37 15.76
N GLN A 42 -4.11 -18.72 15.44
CA GLN A 42 -5.20 -17.76 15.34
C GLN A 42 -5.82 -17.55 16.72
N VAL A 43 -5.73 -16.33 17.25
CA VAL A 43 -6.19 -15.97 18.58
C VAL A 43 -7.60 -15.41 18.59
N SER A 44 -8.01 -14.77 17.50
CA SER A 44 -9.37 -14.24 17.33
C SER A 44 -9.92 -14.53 15.95
N GLU A 45 -11.25 -14.56 15.83
CA GLU A 45 -11.96 -14.69 14.57
C GLU A 45 -12.96 -13.53 14.42
N GLY A 46 -12.89 -12.82 13.28
CA GLY A 46 -13.73 -11.69 12.97
C GLY A 46 -13.40 -11.08 11.61
N TRP A 47 -13.81 -9.86 11.39
CA TRP A 47 -13.39 -9.08 10.22
C TRP A 47 -11.87 -8.87 10.16
N ILE A 48 -11.26 -8.67 11.32
CA ILE A 48 -9.80 -8.67 11.51
C ILE A 48 -9.48 -9.80 12.49
N ASN A 49 -8.59 -10.70 12.09
CA ASN A 49 -8.11 -11.80 12.89
C ASN A 49 -6.77 -11.43 13.51
N LYS A 50 -6.57 -11.77 14.78
CA LYS A 50 -5.26 -11.68 15.44
C LYS A 50 -4.55 -13.02 15.33
N TYR A 51 -3.27 -12.97 14.99
CA TYR A 51 -2.37 -14.11 14.87
C TYR A 51 -1.15 -13.95 15.77
N ILE A 52 -0.70 -15.07 16.35
CA ILE A 52 0.59 -15.20 17.01
C ILE A 52 1.48 -16.06 16.11
N LEU A 53 2.61 -15.48 15.70
CA LEU A 53 3.61 -16.10 14.87
C LEU A 53 4.79 -16.51 15.74
N THR A 54 5.23 -17.77 15.68
CA THR A 54 6.45 -18.21 16.34
C THR A 54 7.51 -18.45 15.27
N TYR A 55 8.61 -17.74 15.39
CA TYR A 55 9.79 -17.89 14.55
C TYR A 55 10.93 -18.52 15.32
N GLU A 56 11.70 -19.37 14.66
CA GLU A 56 13.02 -19.76 15.13
C GLU A 56 14.05 -18.77 14.56
N LEU A 57 14.78 -18.12 15.44
CA LEU A 57 15.86 -17.21 15.06
C LEU A 57 17.11 -18.02 14.65
N PRO A 58 18.10 -17.37 13.98
CA PRO A 58 19.32 -18.05 13.54
C PRO A 58 20.15 -18.67 14.66
N ASP A 59 20.00 -18.19 15.88
CA ASP A 59 20.67 -18.74 17.07
C ASP A 59 19.93 -19.93 17.71
N GLY A 60 18.81 -20.36 17.11
CA GLY A 60 17.95 -21.44 17.58
C GLY A 60 16.94 -21.04 18.66
N THR A 61 16.90 -19.78 19.06
CA THR A 61 15.90 -19.29 20.02
C THR A 61 14.56 -19.03 19.34
N ASP A 62 13.46 -19.12 20.09
CA ASP A 62 12.13 -18.79 19.59
C ASP A 62 11.82 -17.33 19.82
N TYR A 63 11.25 -16.69 18.79
CA TYR A 63 10.72 -15.32 18.83
C TYR A 63 9.24 -15.31 18.50
N VAL A 64 8.46 -14.65 19.34
CA VAL A 64 7.00 -14.55 19.19
C VAL A 64 6.63 -13.18 18.68
N TYR A 65 5.82 -13.12 17.63
CA TYR A 65 5.36 -11.89 16.99
C TYR A 65 3.84 -11.86 16.88
N GLU A 66 3.23 -10.72 17.17
CA GLU A 66 1.79 -10.49 17.00
C GLU A 66 1.51 -9.83 15.66
N SER A 67 0.53 -10.35 14.93
CA SER A 67 0.11 -9.81 13.63
C SER A 67 -1.40 -9.84 13.49
N THR A 68 -1.91 -9.05 12.55
CA THR A 68 -3.34 -9.04 12.18
C THR A 68 -3.52 -9.29 10.69
N SER A 69 -4.64 -9.91 10.31
CA SER A 69 -5.01 -10.12 8.92
C SER A 69 -6.52 -10.20 8.75
N ARG A 70 -7.04 -9.79 7.58
CA ARG A 70 -8.43 -10.10 7.18
C ARG A 70 -8.59 -11.54 6.69
N LYS A 71 -7.49 -12.21 6.36
CA LYS A 71 -7.46 -13.59 5.86
C LYS A 71 -7.68 -14.56 6.99
N LYS A 72 -8.40 -15.65 6.74
CA LYS A 72 -8.47 -16.81 7.64
C LYS A 72 -7.14 -17.55 7.63
N LEU A 73 -6.91 -18.39 8.64
CA LEU A 73 -5.62 -19.05 8.94
C LEU A 73 -4.94 -19.65 7.71
N GLU A 74 -5.65 -20.43 6.91
CA GLU A 74 -5.03 -21.12 5.77
C GLU A 74 -4.59 -20.16 4.67
N ALA A 75 -5.41 -19.14 4.37
CA ALA A 75 -5.06 -18.12 3.39
C ALA A 75 -3.93 -17.21 3.89
N TYR A 76 -3.92 -16.87 5.19
CA TYR A 76 -2.85 -16.13 5.82
C TYR A 76 -1.52 -16.90 5.78
N ARG A 77 -1.54 -18.17 6.18
CA ARG A 77 -0.39 -19.07 6.09
C ARG A 77 0.16 -19.16 4.67
N ALA A 78 -0.72 -19.38 3.69
CA ALA A 78 -0.32 -19.45 2.28
C ALA A 78 0.35 -18.16 1.80
N GLY A 79 -0.18 -16.98 2.20
CA GLY A 79 0.41 -15.68 1.90
C GLY A 79 1.81 -15.50 2.49
N LEU A 80 2.00 -15.85 3.77
CA LEU A 80 3.32 -15.79 4.42
C LEU A 80 4.34 -16.70 3.74
N MET A 81 3.93 -17.91 3.32
CA MET A 81 4.80 -18.84 2.60
C MET A 81 5.14 -18.32 1.19
N ALA A 82 4.20 -17.67 0.49
CA ALA A 82 4.43 -17.05 -0.80
C ALA A 82 5.44 -15.88 -0.67
N ASN A 83 5.25 -15.01 0.33
CA ASN A 83 6.18 -13.93 0.63
C ASN A 83 7.61 -14.46 0.91
N ALA A 84 7.74 -15.55 1.68
CA ALA A 84 9.04 -16.16 1.97
C ALA A 84 9.75 -16.70 0.72
N ARG A 85 9.01 -17.03 -0.35
CA ARG A 85 9.55 -17.43 -1.65
C ARG A 85 9.81 -16.24 -2.60
N GLY A 86 9.52 -15.02 -2.17
CA GLY A 86 9.65 -13.82 -3.01
C GLY A 86 8.58 -13.70 -4.08
N GLU A 87 7.44 -14.39 -3.93
CA GLU A 87 6.32 -14.27 -4.85
C GLU A 87 5.62 -12.90 -4.67
N ALA A 88 5.11 -12.36 -5.78
CA ALA A 88 4.36 -11.11 -5.73
C ALA A 88 3.12 -11.26 -4.81
N PRO A 89 2.84 -10.30 -3.92
CA PRO A 89 1.69 -10.38 -3.04
C PRO A 89 0.39 -10.33 -3.83
N ARG A 90 -0.61 -11.08 -3.36
CA ARG A 90 -1.98 -10.92 -3.85
C ARG A 90 -2.51 -9.56 -3.40
N VAL A 91 -3.02 -8.76 -4.34
CA VAL A 91 -3.60 -7.46 -4.07
C VAL A 91 -4.90 -7.63 -3.27
N ASP A 92 -4.95 -7.03 -2.09
CA ASP A 92 -6.12 -7.04 -1.20
C ASP A 92 -6.98 -5.77 -1.39
N ALA A 93 -6.36 -4.64 -1.77
CA ALA A 93 -7.04 -3.36 -1.93
C ALA A 93 -6.37 -2.50 -3.00
N VAL A 94 -7.07 -1.46 -3.44
CA VAL A 94 -6.53 -0.39 -4.30
C VAL A 94 -6.49 0.94 -3.56
N CYS A 95 -5.52 1.80 -3.94
CA CYS A 95 -5.50 3.22 -3.57
C CYS A 95 -5.42 4.00 -4.86
N ILE A 96 -6.39 4.88 -5.12
CA ILE A 96 -6.66 5.47 -6.43
C ILE A 96 -6.22 6.94 -6.44
N VAL A 97 -5.12 7.22 -7.13
CA VAL A 97 -4.66 8.59 -7.38
C VAL A 97 -5.34 9.08 -8.65
N GLY A 98 -6.55 9.59 -8.49
CA GLY A 98 -7.38 10.08 -9.59
C GLY A 98 -6.99 11.51 -9.98
N GLU A 99 -6.72 11.72 -11.28
CA GLU A 99 -6.48 13.05 -11.85
C GLU A 99 -7.58 13.38 -12.86
N THR A 100 -8.20 14.56 -12.69
CA THR A 100 -9.23 15.04 -13.60
C THR A 100 -8.61 15.77 -14.80
N ARG A 101 -9.43 16.02 -15.81
CA ARG A 101 -9.04 16.76 -17.01
C ARG A 101 -8.60 18.19 -16.71
N GLU A 102 -9.13 18.76 -15.64
CA GLU A 102 -8.85 20.12 -15.17
C GLU A 102 -7.54 20.24 -14.38
N GLY A 103 -6.79 19.14 -14.23
CA GLY A 103 -5.53 19.12 -13.47
C GLY A 103 -5.77 19.20 -11.97
N THR A 104 -6.78 18.50 -11.47
CA THR A 104 -7.04 18.36 -10.03
C THR A 104 -6.90 16.92 -9.60
N LEU A 105 -6.45 16.69 -8.37
CA LEU A 105 -6.45 15.39 -7.71
C LEU A 105 -7.79 15.16 -7.03
N LEU A 106 -8.37 13.98 -7.26
CA LEU A 106 -9.57 13.54 -6.57
C LEU A 106 -9.19 12.98 -5.22
N MET A 107 -9.63 13.66 -4.17
CA MET A 107 -9.35 13.32 -2.78
C MET A 107 -10.66 13.05 -2.04
N ILE A 108 -10.56 12.39 -0.89
CA ILE A 108 -11.68 12.20 0.04
C ILE A 108 -11.32 12.66 1.45
N ARG A 109 -12.34 13.12 2.20
CA ARG A 109 -12.33 13.10 3.65
C ARG A 109 -13.24 11.96 4.08
N GLU A 110 -12.70 11.04 4.85
CA GLU A 110 -13.39 9.85 5.32
C GLU A 110 -13.34 9.80 6.85
N PHE A 111 -14.43 9.45 7.50
CA PHE A 111 -14.43 9.21 8.93
C PHE A 111 -13.83 7.84 9.23
N ARG A 112 -12.64 7.82 9.78
CA ARG A 112 -11.93 6.60 10.16
C ARG A 112 -12.24 6.21 11.59
N TYR A 113 -13.07 5.18 11.76
CA TYR A 113 -13.47 4.66 13.06
C TYR A 113 -12.30 4.34 14.01
N PRO A 114 -11.18 3.72 13.56
CA PRO A 114 -10.02 3.49 14.44
C PRO A 114 -9.34 4.78 14.91
N LEU A 115 -9.54 5.91 14.22
CA LEU A 115 -9.00 7.21 14.61
C LEU A 115 -10.05 8.07 15.34
N ASN A 116 -11.31 7.64 15.32
CA ASN A 116 -12.46 8.43 15.79
C ASN A 116 -12.44 9.87 15.23
N SER A 117 -12.08 10.02 13.97
CA SER A 117 -11.90 11.33 13.34
C SER A 117 -11.95 11.26 11.83
N TRP A 118 -12.17 12.42 11.20
CA TRP A 118 -12.02 12.60 9.77
C TRP A 118 -10.55 12.53 9.36
N CYS A 119 -10.28 11.86 8.26
CA CYS A 119 -8.95 11.69 7.70
C CYS A 119 -8.96 11.98 6.20
N VAL A 120 -7.98 12.74 5.75
CA VAL A 120 -7.76 12.98 4.32
C VAL A 120 -7.05 11.77 3.72
N ALA A 121 -7.58 11.29 2.60
CA ALA A 121 -7.04 10.17 1.86
C ALA A 121 -7.29 10.32 0.35
N PHE A 122 -6.70 9.43 -0.42
CA PHE A 122 -7.16 9.11 -1.76
C PHE A 122 -8.26 8.05 -1.68
N PRO A 123 -9.21 8.01 -2.64
CA PRO A 123 -10.20 6.94 -2.73
C PRO A 123 -9.51 5.57 -2.70
N ALA A 124 -10.08 4.62 -1.95
CA ALA A 124 -9.43 3.34 -1.72
C ALA A 124 -10.44 2.30 -1.22
N GLY A 125 -10.42 1.10 -1.79
CA GLY A 125 -11.28 0.05 -1.32
C GLY A 125 -10.75 -1.36 -1.53
N LEU A 126 -11.44 -2.33 -0.95
CA LEU A 126 -11.08 -3.73 -1.01
C LEU A 126 -11.44 -4.31 -2.37
N LYS A 127 -10.51 -5.07 -2.92
CA LYS A 127 -10.72 -5.80 -4.15
C LYS A 127 -11.58 -7.04 -3.90
N GLU A 128 -12.70 -7.16 -4.61
CA GLU A 128 -13.56 -8.33 -4.53
C GLU A 128 -12.93 -9.60 -5.14
N PRO A 129 -13.40 -10.79 -4.74
CA PRO A 129 -13.00 -12.04 -5.41
C PRO A 129 -13.33 -11.99 -6.91
N ASN A 130 -12.37 -12.36 -7.76
CA ASN A 130 -12.50 -12.40 -9.22
C ASN A 130 -12.67 -11.05 -9.94
N GLU A 131 -12.65 -9.95 -9.22
CA GLU A 131 -12.62 -8.61 -9.78
C GLU A 131 -11.22 -8.30 -10.29
N SER A 132 -11.08 -7.67 -11.46
CA SER A 132 -9.81 -7.11 -11.91
C SER A 132 -9.51 -5.80 -11.16
N ILE A 133 -8.24 -5.36 -11.16
CA ILE A 133 -7.88 -4.07 -10.55
C ILE A 133 -8.63 -2.91 -11.21
N ARG A 134 -8.82 -2.96 -12.53
CA ARG A 134 -9.54 -1.91 -13.28
C ARG A 134 -11.02 -1.84 -12.87
N GLU A 135 -11.69 -2.97 -12.73
CA GLU A 135 -13.08 -3.04 -12.27
C GLU A 135 -13.21 -2.51 -10.84
N CYS A 136 -12.33 -2.93 -9.94
CA CYS A 136 -12.26 -2.43 -8.57
C CYS A 136 -12.11 -0.90 -8.55
N VAL A 137 -11.18 -0.36 -9.31
CA VAL A 137 -10.96 1.09 -9.42
C VAL A 137 -12.21 1.83 -9.91
N ASP A 138 -12.87 1.34 -10.96
CA ASP A 138 -14.06 2.01 -11.51
C ASP A 138 -15.25 1.92 -10.54
N ARG A 139 -15.42 0.80 -9.83
CA ARG A 139 -16.46 0.61 -8.81
C ARG A 139 -16.24 1.56 -7.64
N GLU A 140 -15.05 1.54 -7.00
CA GLU A 140 -14.73 2.38 -5.84
C GLU A 140 -14.84 3.89 -6.17
N LEU A 141 -14.39 4.30 -7.37
CA LEU A 141 -14.55 5.69 -7.80
C LEU A 141 -16.02 6.12 -7.84
N ARG A 142 -16.92 5.23 -8.32
CA ARG A 142 -18.35 5.54 -8.39
C ARG A 142 -18.98 5.61 -7.01
N GLU A 143 -18.71 4.62 -6.20
CA GLU A 143 -19.27 4.48 -4.85
C GLU A 143 -18.82 5.63 -3.95
N GLU A 144 -17.53 5.84 -3.80
CA GLU A 144 -16.99 6.84 -2.87
C GLU A 144 -17.10 8.28 -3.38
N THR A 145 -17.07 8.50 -4.70
CA THR A 145 -16.87 9.86 -5.23
C THR A 145 -17.84 10.29 -6.32
N GLY A 146 -18.55 9.35 -6.95
CA GLY A 146 -19.35 9.62 -8.13
C GLY A 146 -18.53 9.93 -9.39
N TYR A 147 -17.24 9.58 -9.40
CA TYR A 147 -16.37 9.62 -10.58
C TYR A 147 -16.26 8.23 -11.20
N ARG A 148 -15.69 8.16 -12.41
CA ARG A 148 -15.36 6.93 -13.12
C ARG A 148 -14.06 7.11 -13.88
N LEU A 149 -13.55 6.01 -14.39
CA LEU A 149 -12.45 6.07 -15.35
C LEU A 149 -12.90 6.81 -16.63
N ARG A 150 -12.02 7.65 -17.18
CA ARG A 150 -12.31 8.37 -18.42
C ARG A 150 -12.54 7.40 -19.56
N SER A 151 -13.64 7.62 -20.30
CA SER A 151 -14.06 6.80 -21.43
C SER A 151 -13.39 7.18 -22.75
N ASP A 152 -12.80 8.37 -22.83
CA ASP A 152 -12.12 8.91 -24.01
C ASP A 152 -10.61 8.67 -24.01
N VAL A 153 -10.10 7.87 -23.08
CA VAL A 153 -8.70 7.46 -22.96
C VAL A 153 -8.60 5.95 -23.01
N ASP A 154 -7.77 5.44 -23.91
CA ASP A 154 -7.63 3.98 -24.14
C ASP A 154 -7.10 3.26 -22.88
N GLU A 155 -6.07 3.83 -22.24
CA GLU A 155 -5.48 3.31 -21.01
C GLU A 155 -5.53 4.34 -19.88
N PRO A 156 -6.71 4.53 -19.24
CA PRO A 156 -6.86 5.53 -18.17
C PRO A 156 -6.22 5.11 -16.84
N VAL A 157 -5.63 3.93 -16.75
CA VAL A 157 -5.09 3.33 -15.52
C VAL A 157 -3.62 2.97 -15.69
N ARG A 158 -2.78 3.42 -14.76
CA ARG A 158 -1.38 3.03 -14.62
C ARG A 158 -1.11 2.53 -13.21
N LEU A 159 -0.60 1.33 -13.09
CA LEU A 159 -0.24 0.71 -11.81
C LEU A 159 1.20 1.02 -11.43
N LEU A 160 1.50 1.09 -10.13
CA LEU A 160 2.87 0.88 -9.69
C LEU A 160 3.28 -0.57 -9.99
N PRO A 161 4.57 -0.84 -10.26
CA PRO A 161 5.03 -2.18 -10.66
C PRO A 161 4.72 -3.28 -9.66
N GLN A 162 4.59 -2.94 -8.38
CA GLN A 162 4.29 -3.88 -7.30
C GLN A 162 3.27 -3.29 -6.35
N ALA A 163 2.40 -4.14 -5.80
CA ALA A 163 1.61 -3.78 -4.63
C ALA A 163 2.52 -3.64 -3.41
N GLY A 164 2.25 -2.64 -2.59
CA GLY A 164 2.96 -2.42 -1.33
C GLY A 164 2.11 -2.86 -0.13
N PHE A 165 2.76 -3.28 0.96
CA PHE A 165 2.05 -3.59 2.20
C PHE A 165 1.64 -2.30 2.93
N SER A 166 0.43 -2.28 3.49
CA SER A 166 -0.11 -1.08 4.16
C SER A 166 0.62 -0.75 5.46
N SER A 167 1.00 -1.77 6.22
CA SER A 167 1.75 -1.64 7.47
C SER A 167 2.53 -2.92 7.74
N THR A 168 3.79 -2.96 7.29
CA THR A 168 4.65 -4.16 7.31
C THR A 168 4.93 -4.72 8.71
N GLY A 169 4.78 -3.92 9.75
CA GLY A 169 4.94 -4.33 11.13
C GLY A 169 3.65 -4.80 11.82
N LEU A 170 2.50 -4.77 11.14
CA LEU A 170 1.21 -5.07 11.76
C LEU A 170 0.38 -6.08 10.97
N THR A 171 0.36 -5.98 9.64
CA THR A 171 -0.58 -6.72 8.79
C THR A 171 0.07 -7.12 7.46
N ASP A 172 -0.49 -8.15 6.84
CA ASP A 172 -0.15 -8.62 5.51
C ASP A 172 -1.01 -8.01 4.39
N GLU A 173 -1.76 -6.94 4.68
CA GLU A 173 -2.60 -6.27 3.69
C GLU A 173 -1.74 -5.64 2.60
N ALA A 174 -1.91 -6.09 1.36
CA ALA A 174 -1.23 -5.59 0.18
C ALA A 174 -2.13 -4.66 -0.63
N ILE A 175 -1.66 -3.44 -0.90
CA ILE A 175 -2.41 -2.38 -1.59
C ILE A 175 -1.73 -2.01 -2.89
N GLN A 176 -2.48 -2.05 -3.98
CA GLN A 176 -2.02 -1.55 -5.27
C GLN A 176 -2.30 -0.05 -5.38
N ILE A 177 -1.24 0.75 -5.56
CA ILE A 177 -1.41 2.16 -5.91
C ILE A 177 -1.65 2.26 -7.41
N VAL A 178 -2.72 2.98 -7.74
CA VAL A 178 -3.23 3.14 -9.11
C VAL A 178 -3.31 4.62 -9.44
N PHE A 179 -2.65 5.04 -10.52
CA PHE A 179 -2.86 6.36 -11.09
C PHE A 179 -3.94 6.25 -12.16
N ALA A 180 -4.98 7.06 -12.03
CA ALA A 180 -6.16 6.98 -12.86
C ALA A 180 -6.53 8.33 -13.46
N GLN A 181 -6.89 8.36 -14.73
CA GLN A 181 -7.55 9.51 -15.33
C GLN A 181 -9.06 9.37 -15.14
N VAL A 182 -9.67 10.36 -14.49
CA VAL A 182 -11.06 10.28 -14.03
C VAL A 182 -11.93 11.41 -14.56
N GLU A 183 -13.23 11.13 -14.65
CA GLU A 183 -14.26 12.09 -15.03
C GLU A 183 -15.48 11.96 -14.13
N LYS A 184 -16.23 13.04 -13.92
CA LYS A 184 -17.47 12.99 -13.14
C LYS A 184 -18.52 12.16 -13.86
N ALA A 185 -19.17 11.22 -13.13
CA ALA A 185 -20.18 10.33 -13.68
C ALA A 185 -21.58 10.55 -13.05
N GLY A 186 -21.64 11.00 -11.81
CA GLY A 186 -22.90 11.19 -11.08
C GLY A 186 -22.63 11.57 -9.63
N ASP A 187 -23.60 11.32 -8.77
CA ASP A 187 -23.43 11.48 -7.33
C ASP A 187 -22.75 10.24 -6.73
N ALA A 188 -22.01 10.45 -5.63
CA ALA A 188 -21.42 9.37 -4.86
C ALA A 188 -22.53 8.51 -4.23
N GLN A 189 -22.27 7.21 -4.09
CA GLN A 189 -23.18 6.23 -3.48
C GLN A 189 -22.40 5.35 -2.51
N PRO A 190 -21.82 5.93 -1.43
CA PRO A 190 -21.05 5.17 -0.45
C PRO A 190 -21.95 4.16 0.27
N GLU A 191 -21.35 3.14 0.86
CA GLU A 191 -22.08 2.20 1.71
C GLU A 191 -22.70 2.89 2.94
N GLU A 192 -23.73 2.29 3.55
CA GLU A 192 -24.49 2.90 4.65
C GLU A 192 -23.61 3.35 5.84
N ASN A 193 -22.51 2.65 6.07
CA ASN A 193 -21.57 2.94 7.18
C ASN A 193 -20.35 3.76 6.76
N GLU A 194 -20.28 4.19 5.52
CA GLU A 194 -19.19 4.99 4.99
C GLU A 194 -19.53 6.47 4.99
N LEU A 195 -18.84 7.20 5.85
CA LEU A 195 -18.94 8.66 5.89
C LEU A 195 -17.80 9.23 5.05
N ILE A 196 -18.10 9.55 3.78
CA ILE A 196 -17.11 10.02 2.80
C ILE A 196 -17.58 11.35 2.20
N ALA A 197 -16.65 12.30 2.10
CA ALA A 197 -16.85 13.59 1.45
C ALA A 197 -15.75 13.79 0.40
N PRO A 198 -16.03 13.57 -0.90
CA PRO A 198 -15.07 13.79 -1.96
C PRO A 198 -14.81 15.26 -2.19
N PHE A 199 -13.57 15.61 -2.56
CA PHE A 199 -13.19 16.95 -2.97
C PHE A 199 -12.09 16.90 -4.02
N GLN A 200 -11.93 18.01 -4.74
CA GLN A 200 -10.86 18.16 -5.73
C GLN A 200 -9.77 19.08 -5.16
N LEU A 201 -8.52 18.66 -5.31
CA LEU A 201 -7.34 19.44 -4.95
C LEU A 201 -6.60 19.84 -6.23
N PRO A 202 -6.58 21.13 -6.61
CA PRO A 202 -5.79 21.59 -7.75
C PRO A 202 -4.31 21.25 -7.58
N LEU A 203 -3.66 20.79 -8.63
CA LEU A 203 -2.23 20.45 -8.60
C LEU A 203 -1.36 21.65 -8.17
N SER A 204 -1.78 22.87 -8.53
CA SER A 204 -1.13 24.12 -8.10
C SER A 204 -1.20 24.38 -6.60
N ASP A 205 -2.17 23.78 -5.92
CA ASP A 205 -2.46 24.04 -4.51
C ASP A 205 -1.91 22.97 -3.57
N VAL A 206 -1.31 21.90 -4.12
CA VAL A 206 -0.87 20.74 -3.32
C VAL A 206 0.13 21.14 -2.23
N ARG A 207 1.11 21.99 -2.53
CA ARG A 207 2.09 22.45 -1.52
C ARG A 207 1.37 23.23 -0.41
N ARG A 208 0.58 24.23 -0.78
CA ARG A 208 -0.19 25.01 0.19
C ARG A 208 -1.12 24.13 1.03
N PHE A 209 -1.78 23.15 0.40
CA PHE A 209 -2.63 22.20 1.13
C PHE A 209 -1.85 21.42 2.18
N LEU A 210 -0.66 20.90 1.85
CA LEU A 210 0.18 20.16 2.80
C LEU A 210 0.62 21.04 3.97
N ASP A 211 0.96 22.30 3.71
CA ASP A 211 1.46 23.23 4.72
C ASP A 211 0.35 23.74 5.66
N GLU A 212 -0.89 23.86 5.16
CA GLU A 212 -2.03 24.45 5.90
C GLU A 212 -3.02 23.40 6.45
N ASN A 213 -2.94 22.12 6.02
CA ASN A 213 -3.90 21.10 6.41
C ASN A 213 -3.81 20.78 7.91
N THR A 214 -4.93 20.92 8.61
CA THR A 214 -5.08 20.56 10.03
C THR A 214 -5.88 19.27 10.25
N THR A 215 -6.46 18.69 9.20
CA THR A 215 -7.17 17.41 9.26
C THR A 215 -6.16 16.27 9.29
N LEU A 216 -6.45 15.20 10.04
CA LEU A 216 -5.61 14.00 9.98
C LEU A 216 -5.47 13.54 8.51
N ILE A 217 -4.30 13.03 8.16
CA ILE A 217 -4.00 12.60 6.81
C ILE A 217 -3.34 11.23 6.81
N GLY A 218 -3.75 10.36 5.91
CA GLY A 218 -3.12 9.06 5.72
C GLY A 218 -1.69 9.19 5.18
N THR A 219 -0.74 8.42 5.71
CA THR A 219 0.68 8.48 5.32
C THR A 219 0.88 8.32 3.81
N ARG A 220 0.12 7.43 3.16
CA ARG A 220 0.18 7.26 1.70
C ARG A 220 -0.22 8.54 0.97
N ALA A 221 -1.32 9.16 1.40
CA ALA A 221 -1.80 10.41 0.80
C ALA A 221 -0.74 11.51 0.97
N GLN A 222 -0.18 11.66 2.16
CA GLN A 222 0.86 12.66 2.44
C GLN A 222 2.08 12.46 1.53
N LEU A 223 2.61 11.23 1.42
CA LEU A 223 3.78 10.95 0.58
C LEU A 223 3.49 11.16 -0.91
N ILE A 224 2.32 10.75 -1.39
CA ILE A 224 1.92 10.95 -2.79
C ILE A 224 1.80 12.44 -3.09
N LEU A 225 1.15 13.21 -2.22
CA LEU A 225 1.03 14.66 -2.38
C LEU A 225 2.39 15.37 -2.36
N GLU A 226 3.34 14.96 -1.50
CA GLU A 226 4.71 15.47 -1.51
C GLU A 226 5.40 15.24 -2.87
N VAL A 227 5.19 14.08 -3.50
CA VAL A 227 5.74 13.82 -4.85
C VAL A 227 5.14 14.77 -5.89
N PHE A 228 3.84 15.06 -5.82
CA PHE A 228 3.21 16.02 -6.73
C PHE A 228 3.71 17.44 -6.50
N ALA A 229 3.79 17.89 -5.24
CA ALA A 229 4.34 19.20 -4.88
C ALA A 229 5.78 19.39 -5.40
N ALA A 230 6.65 18.41 -5.16
CA ALA A 230 8.05 18.46 -5.60
C ALA A 230 8.20 18.45 -7.14
N ARG A 231 7.24 17.95 -7.90
CA ARG A 231 7.23 18.02 -9.37
C ARG A 231 6.79 19.39 -9.90
N ALA A 232 5.87 20.03 -9.21
CA ALA A 232 5.36 21.36 -9.59
C ALA A 232 6.39 22.49 -9.34
N GLU A 233 7.37 22.26 -8.46
CA GLU A 233 8.43 23.22 -8.12
C GLU A 233 9.63 23.16 -9.10
N ARG A 234 9.62 22.26 -10.10
CA ARG A 234 10.69 22.11 -11.11
C ARG A 234 10.34 22.81 -12.40
#